data_545aa505fc87456b699f4f464a6da35b
#
_entry.id   545aa505fc87456b699f4f464a6da35b
#
_cell.length_a   1.000
_cell.length_b   1.000
_cell.length_c   1.000
_cell.angle_alpha   90.00
_cell.angle_beta   90.00
_cell.angle_gamma   90.00
#
_symmetry.space_group_name_H-M   'P 1'
#
loop_
_entity.id
_entity.type
_entity.pdbx_description
1 polymer ?
#
loop_
_entity_poly.entity_id
_entity_poly.type
_entity_poly.pdbx_seq_one_letter_code
_entity_poly.pdbx_strand_id
1 'polypeptide(L)'
;MTLLSPDSRTSQPATFPSRVATLLLTASLATTPLLAQQPGLAPTRAQHAMVACVQRDACDVGVAILKQGGNAVDAAVAVGFALAVTYPFAGNLGGGGFMLIRDKHGRSHFLDYREKAPAAATRDMYLDAQGNIVPGRSLVGYLASGVPGSVAGLTYAQSHFGKLTLAEDMAPAIKLATEGFVLSAPEATMLQTRNVARYPISAHIYQRDGNFYKEGETFRQPLLAATLTAISKDPTTFYKGAMAKQIAAFEKAGGGLITANDLAAYEVKDRAPIKGRYRGFDVITSPPPSSGGIILVEILNILSGYDLNRLGGIPTPDRSTAQVHIITEAFRRAYKDRSDYLGDPDFNTLPLKQMANKKYAAAWRSSIDPAKPTLSASLVRPAGFMPPPPDAAPHQESTETTHFSIVDKDGNAVSSTTTLNGGFGSGVTVEGLGFLMNNEMDDFTSKIGVPNMFGLIQSSANAIAPGKRPLSAMTPTIVTTHGHWYRRGKLSLVLGSPGGSTIITTVASDLISIIDNHLNIQQAADAPRFHHQYLPDRLDLEKKFPVPPAEELKAMGYTINRLAVADEKNPGVWGDSELIAIDPKTHELLGGHDSRRSFGKAAGY
;
A
#
# COMPACT_ATOMS: atom_id res chain seq x y z
N MET A 1 -22.74 58.09 67.91
CA MET A 1 -22.72 59.56 68.26
C MET A 1 -22.72 60.28 66.94
N THR A 2 -23.87 60.88 66.69
CA THR A 2 -24.25 62.24 66.24
C THR A 2 -23.90 62.52 64.78
N LEU A 3 -24.90 62.51 63.89
CA LEU A 3 -25.85 63.60 63.51
C LEU A 3 -25.15 64.73 62.76
N LEU A 4 -25.50 65.28 61.64
CA LEU A 4 -26.80 65.71 61.07
C LEU A 4 -26.57 66.14 59.59
N SER A 5 -27.62 65.97 58.77
CA SER A 5 -28.00 66.78 57.61
C SER A 5 -28.40 68.22 58.09
N PRO A 6 -28.93 69.14 57.22
CA PRO A 6 -29.31 69.16 55.80
C PRO A 6 -29.10 70.49 55.11
N ASP A 7 -29.79 70.63 53.99
CA ASP A 7 -30.49 71.79 53.33
C ASP A 7 -29.79 72.40 52.11
N SER A 8 -30.41 72.32 51.03
CA SER A 8 -31.56 72.87 50.32
C SER A 8 -31.21 74.12 49.49
N ARG A 9 -31.73 74.09 48.33
CA ARG A 9 -32.38 75.16 47.50
C ARG A 9 -31.72 75.54 46.21
N THR A 10 -32.44 75.22 45.20
CA THR A 10 -33.21 76.01 44.24
C THR A 10 -32.49 76.46 42.96
N SER A 11 -33.09 76.10 41.93
CA SER A 11 -33.71 76.72 40.75
C SER A 11 -32.92 76.86 39.48
N GLN A 12 -33.38 76.15 38.52
CA GLN A 12 -33.73 76.38 37.11
C GLN A 12 -33.06 77.52 36.31
N PRO A 13 -33.20 77.48 34.96
CA PRO A 13 -32.79 76.54 33.91
C PRO A 13 -32.03 77.29 32.77
N ALA A 14 -31.34 76.60 31.95
CA ALA A 14 -30.89 77.13 30.64
C ALA A 14 -30.62 76.02 29.60
N THR A 15 -31.47 76.01 28.66
CA THR A 15 -31.38 75.79 27.20
C THR A 15 -30.31 74.87 26.64
N PHE A 16 -30.82 73.92 25.89
CA PHE A 16 -30.18 73.04 24.92
C PHE A 16 -29.43 73.76 23.77
N PRO A 17 -28.40 73.11 23.15
CA PRO A 17 -28.69 72.61 21.83
C PRO A 17 -28.22 71.15 21.65
N SER A 18 -29.05 70.42 20.91
CA SER A 18 -28.92 69.08 20.40
C SER A 18 -27.63 68.88 19.57
N ARG A 19 -26.78 67.89 19.93
CA ARG A 19 -25.88 67.27 19.01
C ARG A 19 -26.22 65.79 18.89
N VAL A 20 -26.74 65.42 17.72
CA VAL A 20 -26.95 64.06 17.26
C VAL A 20 -25.57 63.40 17.14
N ALA A 21 -25.27 62.47 18.04
CA ALA A 21 -24.13 61.60 17.89
C ALA A 21 -24.57 60.37 17.07
N THR A 22 -24.22 60.35 15.79
CA THR A 22 -24.37 59.20 14.91
C THR A 22 -23.35 58.13 15.34
N LEU A 23 -23.84 57.07 16.00
CA LEU A 23 -23.04 55.86 16.24
C LEU A 23 -22.88 55.11 14.92
N LEU A 24 -21.71 55.24 14.29
CA LEU A 24 -21.26 54.34 13.23
C LEU A 24 -20.89 53.01 13.85
N LEU A 25 -21.80 52.03 13.76
CA LEU A 25 -21.51 50.63 14.01
C LEU A 25 -20.63 50.12 12.84
N THR A 26 -19.32 50.12 13.00
CA THR A 26 -18.43 49.39 12.09
C THR A 26 -18.58 47.91 12.36
N ALA A 27 -19.42 47.23 11.56
CA ALA A 27 -19.43 45.78 11.47
C ALA A 27 -18.09 45.33 10.86
N SER A 28 -17.16 44.92 11.70
CA SER A 28 -15.98 44.17 11.27
C SER A 28 -16.46 42.82 10.72
N LEU A 29 -16.65 42.72 9.42
CA LEU A 29 -16.72 41.46 8.70
C LEU A 29 -15.37 40.75 8.91
N ALA A 30 -15.31 39.83 9.86
CA ALA A 30 -14.26 38.88 9.94
C ALA A 30 -14.30 38.02 8.67
N THR A 31 -13.56 38.41 7.66
CA THR A 31 -13.27 37.55 6.51
C THR A 31 -12.42 36.42 7.03
N THR A 32 -13.05 35.27 7.31
CA THR A 32 -12.32 33.99 7.38
C THR A 32 -11.57 33.87 6.05
N PRO A 33 -10.24 33.71 6.06
CA PRO A 33 -9.56 33.45 4.82
C PRO A 33 -10.08 32.12 4.28
N LEU A 34 -10.81 32.15 3.15
CA LEU A 34 -10.95 30.99 2.29
C LEU A 34 -9.51 30.64 1.92
N LEU A 35 -8.98 29.59 2.53
CA LEU A 35 -7.75 28.94 2.05
C LEU A 35 -8.06 28.49 0.63
N ALA A 36 -7.67 29.30 -0.36
CA ALA A 36 -7.73 28.92 -1.75
C ALA A 36 -6.93 27.61 -1.87
N GLN A 37 -7.61 26.52 -2.20
CA GLN A 37 -6.95 25.25 -2.48
C GLN A 37 -5.92 25.52 -3.58
N GLN A 38 -4.67 25.24 -3.30
CA GLN A 38 -3.63 25.35 -4.31
C GLN A 38 -3.98 24.42 -5.47
N PRO A 39 -3.89 24.90 -6.73
CA PRO A 39 -4.07 24.03 -7.89
C PRO A 39 -3.13 22.82 -7.80
N GLY A 40 -3.63 21.61 -7.96
CA GLY A 40 -2.87 20.36 -7.81
C GLY A 40 -3.11 19.61 -6.48
N LEU A 41 -3.67 20.25 -5.44
CA LEU A 41 -4.01 19.58 -4.17
C LEU A 41 -5.50 19.27 -4.02
N ALA A 42 -6.29 19.43 -5.08
CA ALA A 42 -7.70 19.08 -5.10
C ALA A 42 -7.88 17.62 -5.56
N PRO A 43 -8.73 16.83 -4.87
CA PRO A 43 -9.03 15.48 -5.29
C PRO A 43 -9.82 15.45 -6.60
N THR A 44 -9.65 14.38 -7.38
CA THR A 44 -10.55 14.07 -8.50
C THR A 44 -11.94 13.74 -7.96
N ARG A 45 -13.00 14.26 -8.58
CA ARG A 45 -14.38 14.05 -8.16
C ARG A 45 -15.16 13.24 -9.18
N ALA A 46 -16.03 12.35 -8.70
CA ALA A 46 -16.95 11.57 -9.52
C ALA A 46 -18.25 11.27 -8.77
N GLN A 47 -19.35 11.06 -9.52
CA GLN A 47 -20.68 10.81 -8.96
C GLN A 47 -21.01 9.32 -8.86
N HIS A 48 -20.47 8.50 -9.76
CA HIS A 48 -20.92 7.12 -9.92
C HIS A 48 -19.84 6.10 -9.59
N ALA A 49 -18.62 6.30 -10.06
CA ALA A 49 -17.54 5.34 -9.87
C ALA A 49 -16.17 6.01 -9.88
N MET A 50 -15.20 5.41 -9.19
CA MET A 50 -13.83 5.91 -9.10
C MET A 50 -12.83 4.77 -9.18
N VAL A 51 -11.75 4.99 -9.92
CA VAL A 51 -10.56 4.14 -9.99
C VAL A 51 -9.35 5.02 -9.67
N ALA A 52 -8.53 4.62 -8.72
CA ALA A 52 -7.22 5.20 -8.46
C ALA A 52 -6.17 4.11 -8.65
N CYS A 53 -5.19 4.32 -9.51
CA CYS A 53 -4.15 3.34 -9.77
C CYS A 53 -2.87 3.96 -10.36
N VAL A 54 -1.78 3.23 -10.23
CA VAL A 54 -0.40 3.67 -10.53
C VAL A 54 -0.10 3.93 -12.01
N GLN A 55 -1.00 3.56 -12.95
CA GLN A 55 -0.75 3.75 -14.38
C GLN A 55 -2.04 4.15 -15.11
N ARG A 56 -1.97 5.26 -15.87
CA ARG A 56 -3.12 5.97 -16.45
C ARG A 56 -3.98 5.12 -17.37
N ASP A 57 -3.37 4.32 -18.26
CA ASP A 57 -4.14 3.52 -19.24
C ASP A 57 -4.89 2.39 -18.56
N ALA A 58 -4.28 1.77 -17.51
CA ALA A 58 -4.95 0.79 -16.68
C ALA A 58 -6.11 1.40 -15.88
N CYS A 59 -5.98 2.63 -15.38
CA CYS A 59 -7.09 3.34 -14.73
C CYS A 59 -8.25 3.58 -15.72
N ASP A 60 -7.93 4.00 -16.97
CA ASP A 60 -8.94 4.20 -18.00
C ASP A 60 -9.66 2.90 -18.37
N VAL A 61 -8.94 1.79 -18.41
CA VAL A 61 -9.53 0.45 -18.55
C VAL A 61 -10.55 0.19 -17.44
N GLY A 62 -10.17 0.41 -16.18
CA GLY A 62 -11.09 0.22 -15.06
C GLY A 62 -12.36 1.08 -15.18
N VAL A 63 -12.22 2.36 -15.52
CA VAL A 63 -13.36 3.26 -15.76
C VAL A 63 -14.23 2.79 -16.94
N ALA A 64 -13.62 2.30 -18.02
CA ALA A 64 -14.34 1.79 -19.18
C ALA A 64 -15.20 0.56 -18.82
N ILE A 65 -14.66 -0.38 -18.07
CA ILE A 65 -15.39 -1.56 -17.58
C ILE A 65 -16.56 -1.16 -16.68
N LEU A 66 -16.38 -0.20 -15.77
CA LEU A 66 -17.46 0.30 -14.93
C LEU A 66 -18.58 0.97 -15.76
N LYS A 67 -18.23 1.75 -16.79
CA LYS A 67 -19.19 2.36 -17.73
C LYS A 67 -19.92 1.33 -18.59
N GLN A 68 -19.26 0.22 -18.95
CA GLN A 68 -19.85 -0.90 -19.67
C GLN A 68 -20.86 -1.68 -18.83
N GLY A 69 -20.90 -1.45 -17.53
CA GLY A 69 -21.85 -2.07 -16.59
C GLY A 69 -21.25 -3.16 -15.70
N GLY A 70 -19.94 -3.34 -15.73
CA GLY A 70 -19.17 -4.14 -14.77
C GLY A 70 -19.29 -3.57 -13.35
N ASN A 71 -18.99 -4.39 -12.37
CA ASN A 71 -18.89 -3.98 -10.97
C ASN A 71 -17.42 -3.66 -10.59
N ALA A 72 -17.16 -3.32 -9.33
CA ALA A 72 -15.81 -3.01 -8.86
C ALA A 72 -14.82 -4.18 -9.02
N VAL A 73 -15.30 -5.43 -8.99
CA VAL A 73 -14.45 -6.61 -9.17
C VAL A 73 -14.09 -6.82 -10.63
N ASP A 74 -15.05 -6.68 -11.57
CA ASP A 74 -14.75 -6.72 -13.01
C ASP A 74 -13.70 -5.67 -13.37
N ALA A 75 -13.88 -4.43 -12.88
CA ALA A 75 -12.90 -3.36 -13.07
C ALA A 75 -11.53 -3.70 -12.47
N ALA A 76 -11.49 -4.33 -11.28
CA ALA A 76 -10.25 -4.73 -10.63
C ALA A 76 -9.50 -5.82 -11.43
N VAL A 77 -10.23 -6.77 -11.98
CA VAL A 77 -9.68 -7.83 -12.85
C VAL A 77 -9.09 -7.20 -14.13
N ALA A 78 -9.86 -6.32 -14.77
CA ALA A 78 -9.42 -5.63 -15.99
C ALA A 78 -8.19 -4.75 -15.75
N VAL A 79 -8.15 -3.98 -14.63
CA VAL A 79 -6.99 -3.18 -14.21
C VAL A 79 -5.78 -4.08 -13.94
N GLY A 80 -5.97 -5.20 -13.23
CA GLY A 80 -4.89 -6.15 -12.94
C GLY A 80 -4.23 -6.70 -14.22
N PHE A 81 -5.02 -7.13 -15.21
CA PHE A 81 -4.49 -7.57 -16.49
C PHE A 81 -3.92 -6.42 -17.35
N ALA A 82 -4.51 -5.22 -17.29
CA ALA A 82 -3.98 -4.05 -17.99
C ALA A 82 -2.61 -3.62 -17.41
N LEU A 83 -2.44 -3.66 -16.09
CA LEU A 83 -1.16 -3.39 -15.43
C LEU A 83 -0.07 -4.40 -15.82
N ALA A 84 -0.41 -5.67 -16.06
CA ALA A 84 0.55 -6.64 -16.58
C ALA A 84 1.12 -6.24 -17.95
N VAL A 85 0.39 -5.42 -18.72
CA VAL A 85 0.81 -4.88 -20.02
C VAL A 85 1.49 -3.52 -19.88
N THR A 86 0.86 -2.59 -19.16
CA THR A 86 1.26 -1.18 -19.16
C THR A 86 2.25 -0.81 -18.06
N TYR A 87 2.38 -1.66 -17.03
CA TYR A 87 3.27 -1.47 -15.88
C TYR A 87 4.09 -2.73 -15.55
N PRO A 88 4.89 -3.27 -16.51
CA PRO A 88 5.63 -4.53 -16.33
C PRO A 88 6.66 -4.49 -15.20
N PHE A 89 6.87 -3.33 -14.61
CA PHE A 89 7.70 -3.13 -13.43
C PHE A 89 7.19 -3.91 -12.20
N ALA A 90 5.86 -4.00 -12.04
CA ALA A 90 5.23 -4.71 -10.92
C ALA A 90 3.87 -5.34 -11.28
N GLY A 91 3.15 -4.83 -12.28
CA GLY A 91 1.97 -5.47 -12.86
C GLY A 91 2.37 -6.76 -13.58
N ASN A 92 1.63 -7.86 -13.42
CA ASN A 92 2.18 -9.16 -13.76
C ASN A 92 1.14 -10.27 -14.01
N LEU A 93 1.61 -11.34 -14.67
CA LEU A 93 0.99 -12.68 -14.66
C LEU A 93 1.82 -13.67 -13.85
N GLY A 94 3.15 -13.50 -13.83
CA GLY A 94 4.11 -14.38 -13.16
C GLY A 94 4.41 -14.03 -11.70
N GLY A 95 3.60 -13.22 -11.07
CA GLY A 95 3.69 -12.82 -9.67
C GLY A 95 2.46 -13.21 -8.85
N GLY A 96 2.17 -12.45 -7.81
CA GLY A 96 1.04 -12.68 -6.93
C GLY A 96 0.54 -11.41 -6.22
N GLY A 97 -0.32 -11.60 -5.23
CA GLY A 97 -0.87 -10.45 -4.52
C GLY A 97 -2.04 -10.77 -3.60
N PHE A 98 -2.74 -9.71 -3.21
CA PHE A 98 -3.91 -9.75 -2.36
C PHE A 98 -4.99 -8.80 -2.88
N MET A 99 -6.24 -9.21 -2.74
CA MET A 99 -7.41 -8.39 -3.08
C MET A 99 -8.40 -8.41 -1.93
N LEU A 100 -8.67 -7.22 -1.37
CA LEU A 100 -9.74 -7.02 -0.40
C LEU A 100 -10.97 -6.51 -1.13
N ILE A 101 -12.05 -7.25 -1.04
CA ILE A 101 -13.35 -6.94 -1.66
C ILE A 101 -14.35 -6.63 -0.55
N ARG A 102 -15.13 -5.58 -0.71
CA ARG A 102 -16.32 -5.30 0.12
C ARG A 102 -17.52 -5.08 -0.79
N ASP A 103 -18.54 -5.94 -0.67
CA ASP A 103 -19.75 -5.79 -1.45
C ASP A 103 -20.68 -4.67 -0.90
N LYS A 104 -21.65 -4.26 -1.69
CA LYS A 104 -22.68 -3.28 -1.31
C LYS A 104 -23.48 -3.65 -0.07
N HIS A 105 -23.50 -4.92 0.29
CA HIS A 105 -24.15 -5.43 1.49
C HIS A 105 -23.23 -5.42 2.71
N GLY A 106 -21.95 -4.98 2.56
CA GLY A 106 -20.95 -4.89 3.61
C GLY A 106 -20.30 -6.23 3.99
N ARG A 107 -20.42 -7.27 3.16
CA ARG A 107 -19.64 -8.49 3.30
C ARG A 107 -18.24 -8.23 2.73
N SER A 108 -17.23 -8.77 3.40
CA SER A 108 -15.84 -8.56 2.99
C SER A 108 -15.14 -9.89 2.80
N HIS A 109 -14.41 -10.01 1.70
CA HIS A 109 -13.59 -11.16 1.31
C HIS A 109 -12.16 -10.71 1.12
N PHE A 110 -11.21 -11.54 1.48
CA PHE A 110 -9.80 -11.29 1.26
C PHE A 110 -9.18 -12.43 0.48
N LEU A 111 -8.90 -12.18 -0.78
CA LEU A 111 -8.29 -13.16 -1.66
C LEU A 111 -6.77 -13.11 -1.51
N ASP A 112 -6.21 -14.22 -1.04
CA ASP A 112 -4.78 -14.45 -0.95
C ASP A 112 -4.35 -15.29 -2.16
N TYR A 113 -3.73 -14.61 -3.11
CA TYR A 113 -3.06 -15.20 -4.27
C TYR A 113 -1.56 -14.90 -4.28
N ARG A 114 -0.97 -14.83 -3.06
CA ARG A 114 0.47 -14.73 -2.85
C ARG A 114 1.19 -15.92 -3.48
N GLU A 115 2.38 -15.71 -3.97
CA GLU A 115 3.25 -16.76 -4.48
C GLU A 115 3.52 -17.84 -3.44
N LYS A 116 3.88 -19.03 -3.91
CA LYS A 116 4.25 -20.16 -3.04
C LYS A 116 5.65 -20.65 -3.38
N ALA A 117 6.40 -21.05 -2.36
CA ALA A 117 7.64 -21.77 -2.58
C ALA A 117 7.36 -23.07 -3.35
N PRO A 118 8.13 -23.40 -4.40
CA PRO A 118 8.02 -24.68 -5.10
C PRO A 118 8.22 -25.88 -4.15
N ALA A 119 7.66 -27.03 -4.49
CA ALA A 119 7.77 -28.25 -3.67
C ALA A 119 9.22 -28.72 -3.47
N ALA A 120 10.12 -28.38 -4.40
CA ALA A 120 11.55 -28.67 -4.31
C ALA A 120 12.37 -27.63 -3.54
N ALA A 121 11.74 -26.55 -3.05
CA ALA A 121 12.45 -25.53 -2.28
C ALA A 121 12.90 -26.08 -0.93
N THR A 122 14.12 -25.71 -0.51
CA THR A 122 14.69 -26.11 0.77
C THR A 122 15.06 -24.86 1.58
N ARG A 123 15.12 -25.02 2.91
CA ARG A 123 15.45 -23.93 3.83
C ARG A 123 16.72 -23.18 3.45
N ASP A 124 17.76 -23.93 3.05
CA ASP A 124 19.11 -23.43 2.86
C ASP A 124 19.51 -23.28 1.38
N MET A 125 18.52 -23.28 0.45
CA MET A 125 18.76 -23.26 -1.00
C MET A 125 19.56 -22.05 -1.51
N TYR A 126 19.62 -20.97 -0.73
CA TYR A 126 20.37 -19.75 -1.05
C TYR A 126 21.72 -19.65 -0.34
N LEU A 127 22.12 -20.67 0.42
CA LEU A 127 23.40 -20.72 1.10
C LEU A 127 24.45 -21.43 0.28
N ASP A 128 25.73 -21.10 0.50
CA ASP A 128 26.88 -21.87 0.03
C ASP A 128 27.18 -23.04 0.98
N ALA A 129 28.19 -23.86 0.64
CA ALA A 129 28.62 -25.00 1.45
C ALA A 129 29.13 -24.59 2.85
N GLN A 130 29.48 -23.33 3.07
CA GLN A 130 29.91 -22.74 4.34
C GLN A 130 28.77 -22.11 5.12
N GLY A 131 27.53 -22.16 4.58
CA GLY A 131 26.33 -21.58 5.18
C GLY A 131 26.25 -20.07 5.05
N ASN A 132 26.93 -19.43 4.10
CA ASN A 132 26.80 -18.03 3.79
C ASN A 132 25.77 -17.81 2.68
N ILE A 133 25.06 -16.67 2.72
CA ILE A 133 24.15 -16.29 1.63
C ILE A 133 24.94 -16.06 0.35
N VAL A 134 24.50 -16.69 -0.74
CA VAL A 134 25.03 -16.43 -2.09
C VAL A 134 24.37 -15.17 -2.64
N PRO A 135 25.08 -14.04 -2.78
CA PRO A 135 24.51 -12.79 -3.18
C PRO A 135 23.74 -12.86 -4.52
N GLY A 136 22.52 -12.33 -4.55
CA GLY A 136 21.70 -12.24 -5.75
C GLY A 136 20.97 -13.52 -6.16
N ARG A 137 21.22 -14.68 -5.52
CA ARG A 137 20.60 -15.96 -5.90
C ARG A 137 19.08 -15.98 -5.68
N SER A 138 18.59 -15.27 -4.67
CA SER A 138 17.15 -15.08 -4.40
C SER A 138 16.51 -13.93 -5.20
N LEU A 139 17.32 -13.12 -5.91
CA LEU A 139 16.86 -11.88 -6.54
C LEU A 139 16.75 -11.97 -8.05
N VAL A 140 17.64 -12.71 -8.70
CA VAL A 140 17.82 -12.68 -10.16
C VAL A 140 17.89 -14.11 -10.69
N GLY A 141 17.15 -14.36 -11.77
CA GLY A 141 17.14 -15.66 -12.44
C GLY A 141 16.06 -16.61 -11.92
N TYR A 142 16.09 -17.80 -12.42
CA TYR A 142 15.02 -18.79 -12.29
C TYR A 142 14.80 -19.28 -10.85
N LEU A 143 15.87 -19.42 -10.06
CA LEU A 143 15.77 -19.85 -8.64
C LEU A 143 15.10 -18.83 -7.72
N ALA A 144 14.97 -17.59 -8.17
CA ALA A 144 14.35 -16.52 -7.39
C ALA A 144 12.81 -16.59 -7.42
N SER A 145 12.22 -17.37 -8.34
CA SER A 145 10.78 -17.36 -8.61
C SER A 145 10.01 -18.31 -7.68
N GLY A 146 8.96 -17.77 -7.07
CA GLY A 146 7.89 -18.55 -6.47
C GLY A 146 6.79 -18.90 -7.48
N VAL A 147 5.99 -19.92 -7.17
CA VAL A 147 4.85 -20.36 -7.99
C VAL A 147 3.84 -19.21 -8.09
N PRO A 148 3.54 -18.69 -9.31
CA PRO A 148 2.75 -17.48 -9.48
C PRO A 148 1.27 -17.68 -9.14
N GLY A 149 0.65 -16.64 -8.58
CA GLY A 149 -0.74 -16.63 -8.16
C GLY A 149 -1.66 -15.64 -8.87
N SER A 150 -1.11 -14.64 -9.58
CA SER A 150 -1.90 -13.52 -10.12
C SER A 150 -3.03 -13.96 -11.05
N VAL A 151 -2.77 -14.86 -11.99
CA VAL A 151 -3.80 -15.34 -12.91
C VAL A 151 -4.91 -16.07 -12.15
N ALA A 152 -4.55 -16.95 -11.18
CA ALA A 152 -5.54 -17.63 -10.35
C ALA A 152 -6.37 -16.64 -9.53
N GLY A 153 -5.73 -15.64 -8.90
CA GLY A 153 -6.41 -14.65 -8.07
C GLY A 153 -7.40 -13.80 -8.84
N LEU A 154 -6.98 -13.26 -10.00
CA LEU A 154 -7.83 -12.43 -10.84
C LEU A 154 -9.01 -13.22 -11.42
N THR A 155 -8.77 -14.44 -11.92
CA THR A 155 -9.83 -15.28 -12.49
C THR A 155 -10.77 -15.84 -11.42
N TYR A 156 -10.26 -16.13 -10.21
CA TYR A 156 -11.09 -16.47 -9.06
C TYR A 156 -12.00 -15.30 -8.66
N ALA A 157 -11.43 -14.08 -8.56
CA ALA A 157 -12.20 -12.88 -8.24
C ALA A 157 -13.33 -12.67 -9.25
N GLN A 158 -13.02 -12.75 -10.54
CA GLN A 158 -13.99 -12.60 -11.61
C GLN A 158 -15.12 -13.63 -11.52
N SER A 159 -14.80 -14.91 -11.41
CA SER A 159 -15.80 -16.00 -11.43
C SER A 159 -16.72 -16.03 -10.21
N HIS A 160 -16.28 -15.52 -9.06
CA HIS A 160 -17.05 -15.55 -7.81
C HIS A 160 -17.75 -14.22 -7.48
N PHE A 161 -17.21 -13.09 -7.95
CA PHE A 161 -17.68 -11.77 -7.56
C PHE A 161 -17.89 -10.81 -8.74
N GLY A 162 -17.42 -11.16 -9.95
CA GLY A 162 -17.63 -10.40 -11.18
C GLY A 162 -19.06 -10.50 -11.70
N LYS A 163 -19.39 -9.63 -12.62
CA LYS A 163 -20.68 -9.52 -13.30
C LYS A 163 -20.56 -9.74 -14.81
N LEU A 164 -19.45 -9.32 -15.39
CA LEU A 164 -19.11 -9.53 -16.80
C LEU A 164 -18.43 -10.91 -16.99
N THR A 165 -18.14 -11.25 -18.23
CA THR A 165 -17.32 -12.42 -18.54
C THR A 165 -15.84 -12.10 -18.42
N LEU A 166 -15.00 -13.10 -18.15
CA LEU A 166 -13.54 -12.90 -18.14
C LEU A 166 -13.01 -12.34 -19.47
N ALA A 167 -13.61 -12.74 -20.58
CA ALA A 167 -13.23 -12.26 -21.90
C ALA A 167 -13.52 -10.76 -22.07
N GLU A 168 -14.64 -10.27 -21.55
CA GLU A 168 -14.97 -8.84 -21.56
C GLU A 168 -14.00 -8.03 -20.69
N ASP A 169 -13.67 -8.53 -19.46
CA ASP A 169 -12.72 -7.87 -18.57
C ASP A 169 -11.29 -7.83 -19.15
N MET A 170 -10.89 -8.87 -19.87
CA MET A 170 -9.53 -8.96 -20.43
C MET A 170 -9.37 -8.29 -21.80
N ALA A 171 -10.45 -8.02 -22.51
CA ALA A 171 -10.38 -7.45 -23.87
C ALA A 171 -9.57 -6.14 -23.96
N PRO A 172 -9.68 -5.18 -23.02
CA PRO A 172 -8.88 -3.96 -23.07
C PRO A 172 -7.37 -4.24 -22.90
N ALA A 173 -6.98 -5.14 -22.00
CA ALA A 173 -5.59 -5.52 -21.79
C ALA A 173 -4.99 -6.21 -23.03
N ILE A 174 -5.76 -7.12 -23.66
CA ILE A 174 -5.38 -7.77 -24.92
C ILE A 174 -5.17 -6.72 -26.01
N LYS A 175 -6.07 -5.73 -26.12
CA LYS A 175 -5.95 -4.63 -27.07
C LYS A 175 -4.68 -3.82 -26.84
N LEU A 176 -4.41 -3.40 -25.58
CA LEU A 176 -3.20 -2.66 -25.23
C LEU A 176 -1.92 -3.44 -25.57
N ALA A 177 -1.88 -4.74 -25.32
CA ALA A 177 -0.74 -5.58 -25.65
C ALA A 177 -0.54 -5.74 -27.17
N THR A 178 -1.63 -5.83 -27.95
CA THR A 178 -1.64 -6.03 -29.40
C THR A 178 -1.30 -4.74 -30.17
N GLU A 179 -2.05 -3.68 -29.89
CA GLU A 179 -1.92 -2.39 -30.58
C GLU A 179 -0.76 -1.56 -30.01
N GLY A 180 -0.44 -1.79 -28.75
CA GLY A 180 0.56 -1.05 -27.97
C GLY A 180 0.00 0.26 -27.41
N PHE A 181 0.81 0.90 -26.59
CA PHE A 181 0.56 2.23 -26.02
C PHE A 181 1.81 3.10 -26.14
N VAL A 182 1.60 4.42 -26.16
CA VAL A 182 2.69 5.40 -26.30
C VAL A 182 3.33 5.63 -24.94
N LEU A 183 4.65 5.42 -24.86
CA LEU A 183 5.42 5.62 -23.64
C LEU A 183 5.61 7.12 -23.32
N SER A 184 5.29 7.52 -22.11
CA SER A 184 5.75 8.79 -21.55
C SER A 184 7.22 8.73 -21.14
N ALA A 185 7.86 9.88 -20.87
CA ALA A 185 9.24 9.93 -20.42
C ALA A 185 9.50 9.07 -19.16
N PRO A 186 8.67 9.11 -18.09
CA PRO A 186 8.84 8.26 -16.92
C PRO A 186 8.68 6.75 -17.24
N GLU A 187 7.75 6.38 -18.10
CA GLU A 187 7.54 4.97 -18.51
C GLU A 187 8.73 4.45 -19.33
N ALA A 188 9.23 5.25 -20.27
CA ALA A 188 10.42 4.90 -21.03
C ALA A 188 11.66 4.76 -20.13
N THR A 189 11.81 5.64 -19.12
CA THR A 189 12.89 5.57 -18.14
C THR A 189 12.77 4.33 -17.26
N MET A 190 11.56 3.97 -16.83
CA MET A 190 11.28 2.75 -16.05
C MET A 190 11.72 1.49 -16.80
N LEU A 191 11.55 1.42 -18.13
CA LEU A 191 11.98 0.28 -18.95
C LEU A 191 13.51 0.16 -19.08
N GLN A 192 14.29 1.21 -18.72
CA GLN A 192 15.75 1.22 -18.83
C GLN A 192 16.43 0.49 -17.66
N THR A 193 16.15 -0.78 -17.48
CA THR A 193 16.71 -1.59 -16.40
C THR A 193 17.69 -2.65 -16.89
N ARG A 194 18.80 -2.80 -16.17
CA ARG A 194 19.81 -3.84 -16.48
C ARG A 194 19.31 -5.25 -16.20
N ASN A 195 18.31 -5.43 -15.33
CA ASN A 195 17.80 -6.76 -14.99
C ASN A 195 17.18 -7.45 -16.21
N VAL A 196 16.30 -6.75 -16.94
CA VAL A 196 15.70 -7.32 -18.15
C VAL A 196 16.68 -7.44 -19.31
N ALA A 197 17.66 -6.54 -19.41
CA ALA A 197 18.69 -6.58 -20.45
C ALA A 197 19.67 -7.77 -20.30
N ARG A 198 19.74 -8.41 -19.14
CA ARG A 198 20.60 -9.56 -18.85
C ARG A 198 20.16 -10.84 -19.56
N TYR A 199 18.86 -11.00 -19.78
CA TYR A 199 18.27 -12.20 -20.36
C TYR A 199 17.83 -11.94 -21.81
N PRO A 200 18.27 -12.75 -22.79
CA PRO A 200 18.02 -12.48 -24.22
C PRO A 200 16.55 -12.30 -24.56
N ILE A 201 15.66 -13.09 -23.96
CA ILE A 201 14.20 -13.01 -24.21
C ILE A 201 13.63 -11.71 -23.64
N SER A 202 14.00 -11.38 -22.41
CA SER A 202 13.58 -10.13 -21.77
C SER A 202 14.13 -8.92 -22.53
N ALA A 203 15.40 -8.96 -22.92
CA ALA A 203 16.03 -7.91 -23.73
C ALA A 203 15.28 -7.71 -25.06
N HIS A 204 14.91 -8.79 -25.74
CA HIS A 204 14.15 -8.72 -27.01
C HIS A 204 12.77 -8.02 -26.85
N ILE A 205 12.11 -8.19 -25.70
CA ILE A 205 10.80 -7.58 -25.44
C ILE A 205 10.94 -6.13 -24.97
N TYR A 206 11.86 -5.87 -24.03
CA TYR A 206 11.99 -4.56 -23.35
C TYR A 206 13.02 -3.64 -23.99
N GLN A 207 13.66 -4.08 -25.07
CA GLN A 207 14.55 -3.29 -25.93
C GLN A 207 14.11 -3.40 -27.39
N ARG A 208 14.46 -2.40 -28.18
CA ARG A 208 14.25 -2.38 -29.62
C ARG A 208 15.61 -2.28 -30.31
N ASP A 209 15.97 -3.27 -31.09
CA ASP A 209 17.26 -3.33 -31.81
C ASP A 209 18.45 -3.13 -30.86
N GLY A 210 18.40 -3.73 -29.65
CA GLY A 210 19.41 -3.63 -28.62
C GLY A 210 19.45 -2.31 -27.84
N ASN A 211 18.49 -1.40 -28.09
CA ASN A 211 18.35 -0.13 -27.39
C ASN A 211 17.08 -0.11 -26.55
N PHE A 212 17.11 0.59 -25.41
CA PHE A 212 15.92 0.84 -24.64
C PHE A 212 14.94 1.76 -25.39
N TYR A 213 13.64 1.53 -25.15
CA TYR A 213 12.58 2.38 -25.65
C TYR A 213 12.73 3.82 -25.16
N LYS A 214 12.27 4.78 -25.97
CA LYS A 214 12.28 6.21 -25.69
C LYS A 214 10.86 6.74 -25.54
N GLU A 215 10.75 7.92 -24.93
CA GLU A 215 9.50 8.69 -24.92
C GLU A 215 8.91 8.84 -26.32
N GLY A 216 7.59 8.71 -26.44
CA GLY A 216 6.85 8.81 -27.70
C GLY A 216 6.86 7.52 -28.55
N GLU A 217 7.66 6.53 -28.20
CA GLU A 217 7.64 5.24 -28.90
C GLU A 217 6.46 4.37 -28.46
N THR A 218 5.91 3.59 -29.38
CA THR A 218 4.84 2.64 -29.09
C THR A 218 5.43 1.33 -28.60
N PHE A 219 5.08 0.94 -27.37
CA PHE A 219 5.45 -0.35 -26.77
C PHE A 219 4.38 -1.40 -27.04
N ARG A 220 4.73 -2.48 -27.74
CA ARG A 220 3.86 -3.60 -28.08
C ARG A 220 4.40 -4.90 -27.53
N GLN A 221 3.49 -5.80 -27.11
CA GLN A 221 3.84 -7.07 -26.49
C GLN A 221 3.03 -8.23 -27.13
N PRO A 222 3.32 -8.61 -28.39
CA PRO A 222 2.51 -9.58 -29.13
C PRO A 222 2.48 -10.99 -28.48
N LEU A 223 3.56 -11.42 -27.84
CA LEU A 223 3.59 -12.70 -27.12
C LEU A 223 2.66 -12.64 -25.90
N LEU A 224 2.69 -11.55 -25.14
CA LEU A 224 1.81 -11.34 -23.99
C LEU A 224 0.35 -11.23 -24.44
N ALA A 225 0.06 -10.58 -25.58
CA ALA A 225 -1.28 -10.51 -26.17
C ALA A 225 -1.84 -11.90 -26.48
N ALA A 226 -1.03 -12.78 -27.07
CA ALA A 226 -1.41 -14.18 -27.34
C ALA A 226 -1.68 -14.95 -26.02
N THR A 227 -0.84 -14.77 -25.03
CA THR A 227 -0.99 -15.37 -23.68
C THR A 227 -2.29 -14.91 -23.01
N LEU A 228 -2.55 -13.60 -22.97
CA LEU A 228 -3.79 -13.04 -22.43
C LEU A 228 -5.03 -13.56 -23.19
N THR A 229 -4.95 -13.66 -24.52
CA THR A 229 -6.02 -14.23 -25.34
C THR A 229 -6.29 -15.70 -25.02
N ALA A 230 -5.26 -16.49 -24.73
CA ALA A 230 -5.43 -17.89 -24.32
C ALA A 230 -6.06 -17.99 -22.92
N ILE A 231 -5.60 -17.18 -21.97
CA ILE A 231 -6.15 -17.12 -20.60
C ILE A 231 -7.63 -16.68 -20.61
N SER A 232 -7.99 -15.68 -21.44
CA SER A 232 -9.37 -15.20 -21.53
C SER A 232 -10.37 -16.26 -22.01
N LYS A 233 -9.89 -17.24 -22.79
CA LYS A 233 -10.69 -18.37 -23.28
C LYS A 233 -10.73 -19.53 -22.31
N ASP A 234 -9.59 -19.85 -21.69
CA ASP A 234 -9.44 -20.93 -20.73
C ASP A 234 -8.32 -20.60 -19.73
N PRO A 235 -8.65 -20.01 -18.57
CA PRO A 235 -7.65 -19.68 -17.55
C PRO A 235 -6.98 -20.91 -16.92
N THR A 236 -7.57 -22.12 -17.06
CA THR A 236 -7.00 -23.34 -16.50
C THR A 236 -5.70 -23.73 -17.20
N THR A 237 -5.48 -23.30 -18.46
CA THR A 237 -4.30 -23.60 -19.24
C THR A 237 -3.00 -23.08 -18.58
N PHE A 238 -3.09 -21.98 -17.80
CA PHE A 238 -1.95 -21.43 -17.07
C PHE A 238 -1.44 -22.38 -15.99
N TYR A 239 -2.32 -23.11 -15.34
CA TYR A 239 -1.98 -23.98 -14.19
C TYR A 239 -1.98 -25.48 -14.51
N LYS A 240 -2.78 -25.94 -15.48
CA LYS A 240 -2.97 -27.40 -15.76
C LYS A 240 -2.84 -27.76 -17.24
N GLY A 241 -2.74 -26.77 -18.13
CA GLY A 241 -2.75 -26.99 -19.58
C GLY A 241 -1.38 -26.94 -20.24
N ALA A 242 -1.39 -26.55 -21.51
CA ALA A 242 -0.18 -26.40 -22.33
C ALA A 242 0.78 -25.33 -21.79
N MET A 243 0.23 -24.24 -21.30
CA MET A 243 0.99 -23.12 -20.74
C MET A 243 1.73 -23.53 -19.48
N ALA A 244 1.10 -24.31 -18.57
CA ALA A 244 1.77 -24.86 -17.38
C ALA A 244 2.99 -25.73 -17.75
N LYS A 245 2.85 -26.57 -18.78
CA LYS A 245 3.96 -27.39 -19.26
C LYS A 245 5.09 -26.55 -19.83
N GLN A 246 4.76 -25.48 -20.58
CA GLN A 246 5.75 -24.56 -21.13
C GLN A 246 6.50 -23.79 -20.04
N ILE A 247 5.80 -23.26 -19.03
CA ILE A 247 6.41 -22.61 -17.86
C ILE A 247 7.35 -23.57 -17.15
N ALA A 248 6.91 -24.78 -16.86
CA ALA A 248 7.72 -25.78 -16.16
C ALA A 248 8.95 -26.21 -16.97
N ALA A 249 8.83 -26.36 -18.30
CA ALA A 249 9.95 -26.68 -19.17
C ALA A 249 10.97 -25.54 -19.21
N PHE A 250 10.51 -24.30 -19.28
CA PHE A 250 11.32 -23.09 -19.26
C PHE A 250 12.07 -22.94 -17.92
N GLU A 251 11.40 -23.10 -16.81
CA GLU A 251 12.01 -23.09 -15.46
C GLU A 251 13.10 -24.15 -15.34
N LYS A 252 12.79 -25.39 -15.74
CA LYS A 252 13.74 -26.49 -15.71
C LYS A 252 15.00 -26.22 -16.56
N ALA A 253 14.83 -25.66 -17.76
CA ALA A 253 15.93 -25.32 -18.65
C ALA A 253 16.88 -24.26 -18.05
N GLY A 254 16.34 -23.32 -17.29
CA GLY A 254 17.09 -22.29 -16.58
C GLY A 254 17.63 -22.69 -15.20
N GLY A 255 17.32 -23.89 -14.72
CA GLY A 255 17.69 -24.36 -13.38
C GLY A 255 16.73 -23.89 -12.27
N GLY A 256 15.53 -23.43 -12.60
CA GLY A 256 14.46 -23.10 -11.67
C GLY A 256 13.80 -24.35 -11.06
N LEU A 257 12.98 -24.14 -10.05
CA LEU A 257 12.36 -25.24 -9.28
C LEU A 257 10.87 -25.45 -9.58
N ILE A 258 10.21 -24.52 -10.26
CA ILE A 258 8.77 -24.61 -10.52
C ILE A 258 8.46 -25.72 -11.52
N THR A 259 7.62 -26.66 -11.11
CA THR A 259 7.16 -27.79 -11.93
C THR A 259 5.69 -27.62 -12.35
N ALA A 260 5.25 -28.42 -13.33
CA ALA A 260 3.83 -28.47 -13.70
C ALA A 260 2.96 -28.93 -12.53
N ASN A 261 3.47 -29.74 -11.61
CA ASN A 261 2.74 -30.16 -10.42
C ASN A 261 2.59 -29.02 -9.41
N ASP A 262 3.60 -28.16 -9.25
CA ASP A 262 3.52 -26.96 -8.40
C ASP A 262 2.45 -26.02 -8.92
N LEU A 263 2.41 -25.77 -10.22
CA LEU A 263 1.37 -24.98 -10.87
C LEU A 263 -0.02 -25.60 -10.67
N ALA A 264 -0.17 -26.90 -10.94
CA ALA A 264 -1.45 -27.60 -10.82
C ALA A 264 -1.99 -27.67 -9.38
N ALA A 265 -1.11 -27.59 -8.38
CA ALA A 265 -1.45 -27.60 -6.96
C ALA A 265 -1.66 -26.17 -6.39
N TYR A 266 -1.54 -25.14 -7.22
CA TYR A 266 -1.75 -23.77 -6.75
C TYR A 266 -3.23 -23.49 -6.49
N GLU A 267 -3.53 -22.89 -5.35
CA GLU A 267 -4.89 -22.52 -4.92
C GLU A 267 -4.91 -21.11 -4.34
N VAL A 268 -5.94 -20.35 -4.71
CA VAL A 268 -6.30 -19.09 -4.05
C VAL A 268 -6.95 -19.40 -2.70
N LYS A 269 -6.66 -18.59 -1.69
CA LYS A 269 -7.33 -18.70 -0.37
C LYS A 269 -8.25 -17.49 -0.16
N ASP A 270 -9.51 -17.75 0.15
CA ASP A 270 -10.41 -16.71 0.69
C ASP A 270 -10.26 -16.68 2.22
N ARG A 271 -9.55 -15.69 2.73
CA ARG A 271 -9.23 -15.56 4.15
C ARG A 271 -10.13 -14.53 4.82
N ALA A 272 -10.42 -14.71 6.10
CA ALA A 272 -11.12 -13.71 6.89
C ALA A 272 -10.26 -12.46 7.07
N PRO A 273 -10.71 -11.26 6.64
CA PRO A 273 -9.94 -10.02 6.81
C PRO A 273 -9.72 -9.70 8.29
N ILE A 274 -8.58 -9.06 8.61
CA ILE A 274 -8.36 -8.43 9.91
C ILE A 274 -9.28 -7.21 10.06
N LYS A 275 -9.84 -7.04 11.25
CA LYS A 275 -10.70 -5.90 11.58
C LYS A 275 -10.16 -5.18 12.80
N GLY A 276 -9.97 -3.87 12.67
CA GLY A 276 -9.61 -2.96 13.76
C GLY A 276 -10.64 -1.83 13.89
N ARG A 277 -10.47 -1.01 14.92
CA ARG A 277 -11.29 0.19 15.12
C ARG A 277 -10.41 1.37 15.49
N TYR A 278 -10.58 2.49 14.79
CA TYR A 278 -9.83 3.71 15.01
C TYR A 278 -10.71 4.95 14.88
N ARG A 279 -10.74 5.84 15.89
CA ARG A 279 -11.47 7.13 15.88
C ARG A 279 -12.93 7.06 15.38
N GLY A 280 -13.65 6.01 15.72
CA GLY A 280 -15.05 5.83 15.27
C GLY A 280 -15.23 5.18 13.90
N PHE A 281 -14.14 4.75 13.27
CA PHE A 281 -14.15 3.99 12.02
C PHE A 281 -13.80 2.53 12.27
N ASP A 282 -14.36 1.63 11.46
CA ASP A 282 -13.94 0.24 11.36
C ASP A 282 -12.93 0.12 10.20
N VAL A 283 -11.76 -0.43 10.47
CA VAL A 283 -10.67 -0.67 9.52
C VAL A 283 -10.66 -2.14 9.17
N ILE A 284 -10.84 -2.46 7.89
CA ILE A 284 -10.85 -3.81 7.33
C ILE A 284 -9.60 -3.93 6.45
N THR A 285 -8.76 -4.91 6.71
CA THR A 285 -7.43 -4.98 6.08
C THR A 285 -6.90 -6.41 5.99
N SER A 286 -5.69 -6.58 5.46
CA SER A 286 -5.07 -7.87 5.13
C SER A 286 -4.79 -8.75 6.35
N PRO A 287 -5.16 -10.04 6.32
CA PRO A 287 -4.65 -11.04 7.26
C PRO A 287 -3.28 -11.59 6.78
N PRO A 288 -2.53 -12.33 7.62
CA PRO A 288 -1.39 -13.12 7.15
C PRO A 288 -1.76 -14.08 6.00
N PRO A 289 -0.84 -14.35 5.07
CA PRO A 289 0.61 -14.09 5.13
C PRO A 289 1.02 -12.63 4.88
N SER A 290 0.11 -11.67 4.80
CA SER A 290 0.51 -10.29 4.95
C SER A 290 0.60 -9.87 6.42
N SER A 291 1.70 -9.28 6.81
CA SER A 291 1.86 -8.62 8.11
C SER A 291 1.08 -7.31 8.18
N GLY A 292 0.79 -6.71 7.01
CA GLY A 292 0.36 -5.33 6.90
C GLY A 292 -0.84 -4.98 7.75
N GLY A 293 -1.89 -5.80 7.68
CA GLY A 293 -3.13 -5.46 8.39
C GLY A 293 -3.04 -5.56 9.91
N ILE A 294 -2.43 -6.62 10.44
CA ILE A 294 -2.31 -6.76 11.90
C ILE A 294 -1.39 -5.69 12.49
N ILE A 295 -0.29 -5.35 11.80
CA ILE A 295 0.63 -4.30 12.21
C ILE A 295 -0.04 -2.92 12.11
N LEU A 296 -0.81 -2.65 11.06
CA LEU A 296 -1.62 -1.43 10.97
C LEU A 296 -2.58 -1.31 12.15
N VAL A 297 -3.31 -2.37 12.50
CA VAL A 297 -4.24 -2.37 13.65
C VAL A 297 -3.49 -2.14 14.95
N GLU A 298 -2.32 -2.72 15.15
CA GLU A 298 -1.50 -2.52 16.34
C GLU A 298 -1.03 -1.07 16.45
N ILE A 299 -0.49 -0.49 15.36
CA ILE A 299 -0.09 0.93 15.29
C ILE A 299 -1.27 1.83 15.67
N LEU A 300 -2.43 1.65 15.03
CA LEU A 300 -3.62 2.45 15.30
C LEU A 300 -4.13 2.29 16.75
N ASN A 301 -4.05 1.09 17.32
CA ASN A 301 -4.37 0.85 18.73
C ASN A 301 -3.40 1.57 19.69
N ILE A 302 -2.09 1.59 19.41
CA ILE A 302 -1.11 2.36 20.17
C ILE A 302 -1.44 3.84 20.10
N LEU A 303 -1.66 4.36 18.89
CA LEU A 303 -1.94 5.78 18.63
C LEU A 303 -3.31 6.23 19.14
N SER A 304 -4.26 5.33 19.35
CA SER A 304 -5.62 5.66 19.82
C SER A 304 -5.66 6.37 21.16
N GLY A 305 -4.60 6.29 21.96
CA GLY A 305 -4.47 6.96 23.26
C GLY A 305 -3.88 8.37 23.21
N TYR A 306 -3.46 8.84 22.04
CA TYR A 306 -2.95 10.21 21.85
C TYR A 306 -3.97 11.06 21.10
N ASP A 307 -4.03 12.34 21.40
CA ASP A 307 -4.70 13.34 20.55
C ASP A 307 -3.67 13.86 19.53
N LEU A 308 -3.59 13.17 18.39
CA LEU A 308 -2.60 13.49 17.34
C LEU A 308 -2.90 14.85 16.70
N ASN A 309 -4.16 15.25 16.60
CA ASN A 309 -4.55 16.55 16.07
C ASN A 309 -3.96 17.68 16.96
N ARG A 310 -4.12 17.54 18.27
CA ARG A 310 -3.55 18.50 19.22
C ARG A 310 -2.02 18.56 19.17
N LEU A 311 -1.37 17.43 18.92
CA LEU A 311 0.10 17.38 18.73
C LEU A 311 0.53 18.01 17.41
N GLY A 312 -0.30 17.90 16.36
CA GLY A 312 0.00 18.36 15.01
C GLY A 312 -0.22 19.85 14.76
N GLY A 313 -1.02 20.52 15.59
CA GLY A 313 -1.37 21.93 15.39
C GLY A 313 -2.43 22.14 14.30
N ILE A 314 -2.20 23.04 13.35
CA ILE A 314 -3.13 23.37 12.26
C ILE A 314 -3.14 22.24 11.20
N PRO A 315 -4.28 21.96 10.54
CA PRO A 315 -4.34 20.98 9.45
C PRO A 315 -3.42 21.38 8.29
N THR A 316 -2.22 20.84 8.26
CA THR A 316 -1.24 21.00 7.20
C THR A 316 -0.72 19.63 6.79
N PRO A 317 -0.24 19.45 5.55
CA PRO A 317 0.47 18.24 5.14
C PRO A 317 1.72 17.97 6.02
N ASP A 318 2.31 19.02 6.57
CA ASP A 318 3.49 18.96 7.43
C ASP A 318 3.10 18.60 8.86
N ARG A 319 3.73 17.57 9.41
CA ARG A 319 3.53 17.15 10.78
C ARG A 319 4.53 17.83 11.72
N SER A 320 4.09 18.08 12.95
CA SER A 320 4.99 18.55 14.00
C SER A 320 5.99 17.47 14.40
N THR A 321 7.12 17.86 14.97
CA THR A 321 8.13 16.97 15.54
C THR A 321 7.52 16.00 16.56
N ALA A 322 6.66 16.49 17.46
CA ALA A 322 5.99 15.67 18.46
C ALA A 322 5.08 14.61 17.84
N GLN A 323 4.32 14.96 16.78
CA GLN A 323 3.46 14.01 16.08
C GLN A 323 4.29 12.94 15.38
N VAL A 324 5.34 13.32 14.66
CA VAL A 324 6.26 12.38 13.99
C VAL A 324 6.93 11.45 14.99
N HIS A 325 7.40 11.99 16.12
CA HIS A 325 8.02 11.19 17.18
C HIS A 325 7.08 10.11 17.71
N ILE A 326 5.86 10.46 18.11
CA ILE A 326 4.89 9.51 18.67
C ILE A 326 4.50 8.44 17.66
N ILE A 327 4.30 8.82 16.40
CA ILE A 327 3.98 7.87 15.32
C ILE A 327 5.17 6.94 15.07
N THR A 328 6.40 7.46 15.03
CA THR A 328 7.63 6.67 14.86
C THR A 328 7.82 5.65 15.97
N GLU A 329 7.54 6.04 17.21
CA GLU A 329 7.62 5.13 18.35
C GLU A 329 6.55 4.02 18.32
N ALA A 330 5.36 4.32 17.78
CA ALA A 330 4.35 3.30 17.52
C ALA A 330 4.79 2.34 16.40
N PHE A 331 5.38 2.85 15.30
CA PHE A 331 5.96 2.05 14.24
C PHE A 331 7.02 1.10 14.77
N ARG A 332 8.00 1.60 15.53
CA ARG A 332 9.10 0.83 16.13
C ARG A 332 8.58 -0.39 16.91
N ARG A 333 7.53 -0.21 17.71
CA ARG A 333 6.95 -1.28 18.57
C ARG A 333 6.23 -2.34 17.77
N ALA A 334 5.38 -1.90 16.85
CA ALA A 334 4.62 -2.81 16.00
C ALA A 334 5.53 -3.61 15.05
N TYR A 335 6.57 -2.96 14.48
CA TYR A 335 7.55 -3.66 13.65
C TYR A 335 8.44 -4.64 14.42
N LYS A 336 8.67 -4.40 15.72
CA LYS A 336 9.30 -5.42 16.57
C LYS A 336 8.45 -6.68 16.63
N ASP A 337 7.16 -6.55 16.85
CA ASP A 337 6.25 -7.68 16.91
C ASP A 337 6.11 -8.38 15.55
N ARG A 338 6.06 -7.61 14.45
CA ARG A 338 6.13 -8.13 13.10
C ARG A 338 7.31 -9.06 12.91
N SER A 339 8.45 -8.56 13.27
CA SER A 339 9.75 -9.20 13.19
C SER A 339 9.78 -10.56 13.87
N ASP A 340 9.27 -10.60 15.07
CA ASP A 340 9.43 -11.74 15.96
C ASP A 340 8.42 -12.87 15.71
N TYR A 341 7.22 -12.56 15.14
CA TYR A 341 6.12 -13.52 15.14
C TYR A 341 5.52 -13.86 13.78
N LEU A 342 5.62 -12.99 12.76
CA LEU A 342 4.78 -13.13 11.58
C LEU A 342 5.39 -14.01 10.47
N GLY A 343 4.52 -14.71 9.78
CA GLY A 343 4.81 -15.63 8.70
C GLY A 343 3.50 -16.18 8.11
N ASP A 344 3.60 -17.26 7.34
CA ASP A 344 2.45 -17.94 6.77
C ASP A 344 1.60 -18.61 7.87
N PRO A 345 0.29 -18.26 8.00
CA PRO A 345 -0.59 -18.82 9.02
C PRO A 345 -0.94 -20.30 8.78
N ASP A 346 -0.74 -20.81 7.55
CA ASP A 346 -0.94 -22.21 7.23
C ASP A 346 0.20 -23.10 7.76
N PHE A 347 1.34 -22.47 8.16
CA PHE A 347 2.54 -23.12 8.70
C PHE A 347 2.85 -22.74 10.15
N ASN A 348 2.25 -21.67 10.68
CA ASN A 348 2.57 -21.13 12.00
C ASN A 348 1.33 -20.74 12.79
N THR A 349 1.37 -20.93 14.10
CA THR A 349 0.38 -20.32 15.01
C THR A 349 0.82 -18.90 15.35
N LEU A 350 0.05 -17.92 14.86
CA LEU A 350 0.38 -16.49 15.00
C LEU A 350 -0.45 -15.85 16.13
N PRO A 351 0.15 -15.01 17.00
CA PRO A 351 -0.52 -14.40 18.15
C PRO A 351 -1.38 -13.17 17.76
N LEU A 352 -2.19 -13.26 16.70
CA LEU A 352 -2.92 -12.12 16.12
C LEU A 352 -3.91 -11.47 17.10
N LYS A 353 -4.57 -12.28 17.97
CA LYS A 353 -5.50 -11.76 18.99
C LYS A 353 -4.79 -10.92 20.03
N GLN A 354 -3.58 -11.32 20.40
CA GLN A 354 -2.73 -10.59 21.35
C GLN A 354 -2.26 -9.27 20.73
N MET A 355 -1.74 -9.29 19.50
CA MET A 355 -1.29 -8.10 18.77
C MET A 355 -2.44 -7.08 18.58
N ALA A 356 -3.67 -7.53 18.29
CA ALA A 356 -4.84 -6.67 18.19
C ALA A 356 -5.38 -6.18 19.54
N ASN A 357 -4.84 -6.63 20.68
CA ASN A 357 -5.38 -6.35 22.01
C ASN A 357 -5.11 -4.91 22.44
N LYS A 358 -6.16 -4.15 22.73
CA LYS A 358 -6.05 -2.75 23.17
C LYS A 358 -5.31 -2.56 24.51
N LYS A 359 -5.35 -3.55 25.43
CA LYS A 359 -4.57 -3.51 26.69
C LYS A 359 -3.08 -3.67 26.39
N TYR A 360 -2.72 -4.55 25.44
CA TYR A 360 -1.35 -4.68 24.97
C TYR A 360 -0.84 -3.39 24.33
N ALA A 361 -1.62 -2.81 23.43
CA ALA A 361 -1.30 -1.53 22.81
C ALA A 361 -1.18 -0.39 23.86
N ALA A 362 -1.99 -0.40 24.93
CA ALA A 362 -1.87 0.55 26.03
C ALA A 362 -0.57 0.35 26.83
N ALA A 363 -0.16 -0.90 27.05
CA ALA A 363 1.13 -1.20 27.69
C ALA A 363 2.32 -0.78 26.82
N TRP A 364 2.26 -0.98 25.49
CA TRP A 364 3.24 -0.41 24.56
C TRP A 364 3.28 1.12 24.63
N ARG A 365 2.14 1.78 24.63
CA ARG A 365 2.04 3.24 24.71
C ARG A 365 2.68 3.81 25.99
N SER A 366 2.49 3.16 27.12
CA SER A 366 3.08 3.61 28.40
C SER A 366 4.61 3.51 28.44
N SER A 367 5.22 2.78 27.51
CA SER A 367 6.68 2.69 27.35
C SER A 367 7.27 3.76 26.43
N ILE A 368 6.46 4.64 25.84
CA ILE A 368 6.91 5.73 24.96
C ILE A 368 7.27 6.94 25.82
N ASP A 369 8.53 7.37 25.74
CA ASP A 369 8.99 8.63 26.34
C ASP A 369 8.68 9.76 25.33
N PRO A 370 7.91 10.78 25.69
CA PRO A 370 7.55 11.85 24.76
C PRO A 370 8.71 12.79 24.39
N ALA A 371 9.83 12.71 25.09
CA ALA A 371 10.96 13.64 24.93
C ALA A 371 12.17 13.03 24.20
N LYS A 372 12.25 11.69 24.09
CA LYS A 372 13.40 11.02 23.46
C LYS A 372 13.03 9.70 22.79
N PRO A 373 13.71 9.31 21.70
CA PRO A 373 13.48 8.02 21.06
C PRO A 373 13.92 6.85 21.93
N THR A 374 13.20 5.73 21.80
CA THR A 374 13.61 4.45 22.33
C THR A 374 14.70 3.85 21.42
N LEU A 375 15.82 3.39 21.96
CA LEU A 375 16.78 2.60 21.19
C LEU A 375 16.16 1.22 20.88
N SER A 376 16.16 0.80 19.63
CA SER A 376 15.57 -0.47 19.21
C SER A 376 16.18 -1.66 19.93
N ALA A 377 17.49 -1.65 20.19
CA ALA A 377 18.21 -2.69 20.92
C ALA A 377 17.78 -2.81 22.40
N SER A 378 17.28 -1.72 23.00
CA SER A 378 16.80 -1.71 24.40
C SER A 378 15.28 -1.88 24.52
N LEU A 379 14.55 -2.02 23.40
CA LEU A 379 13.10 -2.11 23.42
C LEU A 379 12.64 -3.46 23.98
N VAL A 380 12.03 -3.41 25.16
CA VAL A 380 11.48 -4.57 25.86
C VAL A 380 9.96 -4.63 25.65
N ARG A 381 9.48 -5.80 25.23
CA ARG A 381 8.05 -6.06 25.06
C ARG A 381 7.34 -6.09 26.41
N PRO A 382 6.14 -5.50 26.55
CA PRO A 382 5.32 -5.62 27.75
C PRO A 382 5.07 -7.08 28.12
N ALA A 383 5.38 -7.45 29.35
CA ALA A 383 5.25 -8.82 29.84
C ALA A 383 3.78 -9.28 29.98
N GLY A 384 3.56 -10.58 29.86
CA GLY A 384 2.25 -11.20 30.12
C GLY A 384 1.22 -11.11 28.99
N PHE A 385 1.56 -10.53 27.84
CA PHE A 385 0.65 -10.43 26.70
C PHE A 385 0.98 -11.40 25.56
N MET A 386 2.24 -11.59 25.27
CA MET A 386 2.72 -12.34 24.11
C MET A 386 3.42 -13.64 24.54
N PRO A 387 3.31 -14.72 23.75
CA PRO A 387 4.14 -15.89 23.96
C PRO A 387 5.63 -15.55 23.71
N PRO A 388 6.57 -16.39 24.16
CA PRO A 388 7.97 -16.26 23.72
C PRO A 388 8.05 -16.26 22.19
N PRO A 389 8.88 -15.38 21.56
CA PRO A 389 9.08 -15.41 20.12
C PRO A 389 9.79 -16.70 19.72
N PRO A 390 9.52 -17.24 18.51
CA PRO A 390 10.18 -18.46 18.06
C PRO A 390 11.70 -18.31 17.98
N ASP A 391 12.24 -17.33 17.30
CA ASP A 391 13.66 -16.98 17.25
C ASP A 391 13.77 -15.55 16.74
N ALA A 392 14.25 -14.62 17.56
CA ALA A 392 14.23 -13.21 17.21
C ALA A 392 15.48 -12.76 16.46
N ALA A 393 15.31 -12.08 15.35
CA ALA A 393 16.37 -11.41 14.62
C ALA A 393 15.83 -10.21 13.81
N PRO A 394 16.64 -9.14 13.52
CA PRO A 394 16.18 -7.90 12.87
C PRO A 394 16.01 -7.95 11.32
N HIS A 395 15.27 -7.02 10.67
CA HIS A 395 14.63 -7.22 9.35
C HIS A 395 14.59 -6.09 8.33
N GLN A 396 14.39 -6.42 6.99
CA GLN A 396 14.01 -5.53 5.87
C GLN A 396 13.29 -6.24 4.70
N GLU A 397 12.32 -5.60 3.97
CA GLU A 397 11.55 -6.14 2.83
C GLU A 397 11.75 -5.38 1.51
N SER A 398 11.27 -5.99 0.38
CA SER A 398 11.29 -5.45 -0.99
C SER A 398 10.54 -4.12 -1.16
N THR A 399 10.97 -3.29 -2.14
CA THR A 399 10.44 -1.94 -2.38
C THR A 399 9.42 -1.87 -3.51
N GLU A 400 9.26 -2.91 -4.35
CA GLU A 400 8.52 -2.80 -5.60
C GLU A 400 7.21 -3.60 -5.60
N THR A 401 6.12 -2.88 -5.81
CA THR A 401 4.75 -3.40 -5.77
C THR A 401 3.87 -2.47 -6.60
N THR A 402 2.64 -2.84 -6.88
CA THR A 402 1.61 -1.95 -7.43
C THR A 402 0.32 -2.04 -6.63
N HIS A 403 -0.45 -0.97 -6.61
CA HIS A 403 -1.72 -0.90 -5.91
C HIS A 403 -2.79 -0.22 -6.77
N PHE A 404 -4.05 -0.61 -6.58
CA PHE A 404 -5.20 0.10 -7.10
C PHE A 404 -6.41 -0.01 -6.17
N SER A 405 -7.19 1.06 -6.12
CA SER A 405 -8.43 1.21 -5.37
C SER A 405 -9.59 1.48 -6.33
N ILE A 406 -10.72 0.83 -6.12
CA ILE A 406 -11.90 0.95 -6.99
C ILE A 406 -13.18 1.02 -6.15
N VAL A 407 -14.10 1.90 -6.54
CA VAL A 407 -15.47 1.96 -6.01
C VAL A 407 -16.43 2.11 -7.17
N ASP A 408 -17.47 1.25 -7.21
CA ASP A 408 -18.52 1.31 -8.22
C ASP A 408 -19.77 2.07 -7.73
N LYS A 409 -20.70 2.30 -8.64
CA LYS A 409 -21.95 3.03 -8.38
C LYS A 409 -22.88 2.39 -7.35
N ASP A 410 -22.72 1.10 -7.08
CA ASP A 410 -23.53 0.35 -6.11
C ASP A 410 -22.88 0.33 -4.73
N GLY A 411 -21.65 0.88 -4.58
CA GLY A 411 -20.87 0.92 -3.35
C GLY A 411 -20.09 -0.37 -3.08
N ASN A 412 -19.89 -1.23 -4.09
CA ASN A 412 -18.87 -2.27 -3.99
C ASN A 412 -17.50 -1.61 -4.07
N ALA A 413 -16.55 -2.13 -3.31
CA ALA A 413 -15.21 -1.59 -3.21
C ALA A 413 -14.15 -2.68 -3.31
N VAL A 414 -13.06 -2.38 -4.01
CA VAL A 414 -11.89 -3.24 -4.11
C VAL A 414 -10.64 -2.43 -3.77
N SER A 415 -9.79 -2.99 -2.91
CA SER A 415 -8.43 -2.53 -2.65
C SER A 415 -7.50 -3.70 -2.95
N SER A 416 -6.62 -3.56 -3.92
CA SER A 416 -5.79 -4.66 -4.41
C SER A 416 -4.34 -4.25 -4.54
N THR A 417 -3.45 -5.11 -4.02
CA THR A 417 -2.01 -4.93 -4.10
C THR A 417 -1.38 -6.17 -4.70
N THR A 418 -0.61 -6.01 -5.78
CA THR A 418 0.04 -7.10 -6.51
C THR A 418 1.49 -6.78 -6.80
N THR A 419 2.34 -7.80 -6.99
CA THR A 419 3.78 -7.63 -7.05
C THR A 419 4.47 -8.71 -7.88
N LEU A 420 5.69 -8.40 -8.29
CA LEU A 420 6.74 -9.36 -8.70
C LEU A 420 7.85 -9.45 -7.64
N ASN A 421 7.70 -8.78 -6.51
CA ASN A 421 8.66 -8.46 -5.46
C ASN A 421 9.62 -7.33 -5.87
N GLY A 422 10.67 -7.56 -6.62
CA GLY A 422 11.53 -6.52 -7.18
C GLY A 422 11.02 -5.97 -8.50
N GLY A 423 11.47 -4.77 -8.90
CA GLY A 423 11.14 -4.20 -10.21
C GLY A 423 11.54 -5.14 -11.36
N PHE A 424 10.57 -5.54 -12.18
CA PHE A 424 10.68 -6.59 -13.21
C PHE A 424 10.96 -8.00 -12.66
N GLY A 425 10.69 -8.23 -11.37
CA GLY A 425 10.85 -9.52 -10.72
C GLY A 425 12.27 -10.09 -10.83
N SER A 426 12.36 -11.36 -11.18
CA SER A 426 13.65 -12.05 -11.39
C SER A 426 14.41 -11.60 -12.65
N GLY A 427 13.83 -10.72 -13.47
CA GLY A 427 14.34 -10.28 -14.76
C GLY A 427 14.12 -11.30 -15.88
N VAL A 428 13.56 -12.45 -15.58
CA VAL A 428 13.38 -13.57 -16.53
C VAL A 428 11.98 -13.53 -17.12
N THR A 429 11.88 -13.50 -18.44
CA THR A 429 10.60 -13.57 -19.17
C THR A 429 10.40 -14.97 -19.74
N VAL A 430 9.23 -15.55 -19.54
CA VAL A 430 8.89 -16.89 -20.02
C VAL A 430 8.85 -16.92 -21.53
N GLU A 431 9.70 -17.76 -22.14
CA GLU A 431 9.85 -17.90 -23.58
C GLU A 431 8.53 -18.31 -24.24
N GLY A 432 8.15 -17.60 -25.32
CA GLY A 432 6.91 -17.84 -26.05
C GLY A 432 5.64 -17.35 -25.36
N LEU A 433 5.70 -16.95 -24.07
CA LEU A 433 4.55 -16.44 -23.32
C LEU A 433 4.65 -14.94 -23.00
N GLY A 434 5.83 -14.36 -22.96
CA GLY A 434 6.06 -12.91 -22.92
C GLY A 434 5.77 -12.23 -21.59
N PHE A 435 5.62 -12.93 -20.47
CA PHE A 435 5.45 -12.34 -19.14
C PHE A 435 6.66 -12.62 -18.23
N LEU A 436 6.94 -11.70 -17.33
CA LEU A 436 8.02 -11.80 -16.34
C LEU A 436 7.66 -12.71 -15.17
N MET A 437 8.67 -13.43 -14.66
CA MET A 437 8.59 -14.19 -13.42
C MET A 437 8.99 -13.34 -12.22
N ASN A 438 8.37 -13.62 -11.09
CA ASN A 438 8.65 -12.96 -9.82
C ASN A 438 10.01 -13.35 -9.24
N ASN A 439 10.48 -12.58 -8.26
CA ASN A 439 11.60 -12.96 -7.37
C ASN A 439 11.14 -12.97 -5.90
N GLU A 440 9.96 -13.49 -5.67
CA GLU A 440 9.26 -13.46 -4.40
C GLU A 440 9.87 -14.38 -3.34
N MET A 441 10.71 -15.32 -3.75
CA MET A 441 11.44 -16.20 -2.82
C MET A 441 12.40 -15.43 -1.91
N ASP A 442 12.79 -14.18 -2.29
CA ASP A 442 13.62 -13.29 -1.46
C ASP A 442 12.90 -12.79 -0.20
N ASP A 443 11.58 -12.75 -0.21
CA ASP A 443 10.77 -12.35 0.95
C ASP A 443 10.79 -13.38 2.08
N PHE A 444 11.29 -14.60 1.84
CA PHE A 444 11.58 -15.56 2.89
C PHE A 444 12.85 -15.23 3.67
N THR A 445 12.94 -15.76 4.88
CA THR A 445 14.17 -15.78 5.66
C THR A 445 15.14 -16.78 5.04
N SER A 446 16.10 -16.30 4.26
CA SER A 446 17.15 -17.14 3.65
C SER A 446 18.15 -17.67 4.70
N LYS A 447 18.44 -16.88 5.74
CA LYS A 447 19.25 -17.27 6.92
C LYS A 447 18.82 -16.47 8.13
N ILE A 448 18.52 -17.15 9.24
CA ILE A 448 18.17 -16.47 10.50
C ILE A 448 19.33 -15.57 10.94
N GLY A 449 19.04 -14.33 11.29
CA GLY A 449 20.03 -13.36 11.73
C GLY A 449 20.77 -12.61 10.63
N VAL A 450 20.48 -12.88 9.36
CA VAL A 450 21.10 -12.20 8.21
C VAL A 450 20.03 -11.48 7.40
N PRO A 451 20.27 -10.21 6.99
CA PRO A 451 19.31 -9.45 6.20
C PRO A 451 19.18 -9.97 4.76
N ASN A 452 17.95 -9.88 4.21
CA ASN A 452 17.73 -9.99 2.77
C ASN A 452 18.21 -8.71 2.03
N MET A 453 17.92 -8.56 0.75
CA MET A 453 18.37 -7.40 -0.07
C MET A 453 17.98 -6.03 0.52
N PHE A 454 17.02 -5.96 1.43
CA PHE A 454 16.50 -4.73 2.03
C PHE A 454 16.93 -4.55 3.49
N GLY A 455 17.80 -5.44 4.00
CA GLY A 455 18.28 -5.41 5.38
C GLY A 455 17.27 -5.91 6.43
N LEU A 456 16.17 -6.61 6.05
CA LEU A 456 15.27 -7.27 7.01
C LEU A 456 15.81 -8.63 7.41
N ILE A 457 15.77 -8.88 8.70
CA ILE A 457 16.07 -10.16 9.29
C ILE A 457 14.75 -10.69 9.86
N GLN A 458 14.32 -11.91 9.53
CA GLN A 458 13.03 -12.46 9.98
C GLN A 458 13.25 -13.72 10.83
N SER A 459 12.29 -14.01 11.71
CA SER A 459 12.32 -15.21 12.53
C SER A 459 12.17 -16.48 11.67
N SER A 460 12.35 -17.62 12.30
CA SER A 460 12.08 -18.93 11.69
C SER A 460 10.64 -19.09 11.22
N ALA A 461 9.71 -18.29 11.74
CA ALA A 461 8.30 -18.26 11.27
C ALA A 461 8.19 -17.98 9.75
N ASN A 462 9.14 -17.24 9.16
CA ASN A 462 9.19 -16.98 7.72
C ASN A 462 10.32 -17.73 6.99
N ALA A 463 10.90 -18.78 7.57
CA ALA A 463 11.87 -19.63 6.87
C ALA A 463 11.23 -20.34 5.67
N ILE A 464 12.05 -20.58 4.62
CA ILE A 464 11.61 -21.28 3.41
C ILE A 464 11.12 -22.69 3.78
N ALA A 465 9.97 -23.08 3.24
CA ALA A 465 9.46 -24.45 3.28
C ALA A 465 8.63 -24.73 2.02
N PRO A 466 8.60 -25.98 1.53
CA PRO A 466 7.82 -26.38 0.37
C PRO A 466 6.34 -25.98 0.49
N GLY A 467 5.80 -25.32 -0.53
CA GLY A 467 4.41 -24.89 -0.59
C GLY A 467 4.00 -23.72 0.31
N LYS A 468 4.92 -23.16 1.08
CA LYS A 468 4.72 -22.03 1.98
C LYS A 468 4.65 -20.70 1.20
N ARG A 469 3.87 -19.74 1.70
CA ARG A 469 3.82 -18.37 1.19
C ARG A 469 4.80 -17.48 1.96
N PRO A 470 5.59 -16.64 1.28
CA PRO A 470 6.47 -15.70 1.97
C PRO A 470 5.66 -14.59 2.65
N LEU A 471 6.16 -14.09 3.78
CA LEU A 471 5.58 -12.96 4.49
C LEU A 471 5.57 -11.73 3.59
N SER A 472 4.50 -10.93 3.68
CA SER A 472 4.32 -9.69 2.92
C SER A 472 4.03 -8.50 3.84
N ALA A 473 4.27 -7.27 3.34
CA ALA A 473 3.82 -6.02 3.95
C ALA A 473 2.63 -5.37 3.23
N MET A 474 2.11 -5.95 2.17
CA MET A 474 0.98 -5.42 1.39
C MET A 474 -0.26 -5.21 2.26
N THR A 475 -0.79 -3.98 2.28
CA THR A 475 -1.83 -3.55 3.23
C THR A 475 -3.06 -2.98 2.51
N PRO A 476 -3.69 -3.73 1.58
CA PRO A 476 -4.96 -3.27 1.02
C PRO A 476 -5.97 -3.08 2.14
N THR A 477 -6.61 -1.91 2.17
CA THR A 477 -7.44 -1.48 3.30
C THR A 477 -8.74 -0.82 2.84
N ILE A 478 -9.84 -1.16 3.48
CA ILE A 478 -11.16 -0.54 3.33
C ILE A 478 -11.63 -0.06 4.70
N VAL A 479 -12.08 1.19 4.77
CA VAL A 479 -12.56 1.81 6.01
C VAL A 479 -14.04 2.13 5.89
N THR A 480 -14.78 1.85 6.95
CA THR A 480 -16.19 2.18 7.05
C THR A 480 -16.47 3.03 8.29
N THR A 481 -17.55 3.79 8.30
CA THR A 481 -18.06 4.32 9.56
C THR A 481 -18.37 3.15 10.49
N HIS A 482 -18.30 3.38 11.81
CA HIS A 482 -18.64 2.30 12.74
C HIS A 482 -20.12 1.92 12.61
N GLY A 483 -20.36 0.62 12.38
CA GLY A 483 -21.69 0.04 12.35
C GLY A 483 -22.25 -0.22 13.76
N HIS A 484 -23.56 -0.22 13.89
CA HIS A 484 -24.27 -0.68 15.08
C HIS A 484 -24.87 -2.07 14.82
N TRP A 485 -25.34 -2.77 15.85
CA TRP A 485 -25.89 -4.13 15.73
C TRP A 485 -27.04 -4.25 14.69
N TYR A 486 -27.76 -3.16 14.41
CA TYR A 486 -28.86 -3.09 13.44
C TYR A 486 -28.50 -2.35 12.13
N ARG A 487 -27.31 -1.79 12.01
CA ARG A 487 -26.88 -1.02 10.82
C ARG A 487 -25.40 -1.22 10.55
N ARG A 488 -25.09 -1.73 9.37
CA ARG A 488 -23.69 -1.84 8.91
C ARG A 488 -23.07 -0.48 8.68
N GLY A 489 -21.76 -0.38 8.89
CA GLY A 489 -20.99 0.82 8.59
C GLY A 489 -21.04 1.15 7.09
N LYS A 490 -21.15 2.45 6.78
CA LYS A 490 -21.08 2.95 5.40
C LYS A 490 -19.62 2.98 4.95
N LEU A 491 -19.37 2.68 3.67
CA LEU A 491 -18.05 2.84 3.06
C LEU A 491 -17.58 4.30 3.22
N SER A 492 -16.32 4.47 3.59
CA SER A 492 -15.71 5.78 3.83
C SER A 492 -14.42 5.97 3.04
N LEU A 493 -13.50 4.98 3.09
CA LEU A 493 -12.21 5.03 2.40
C LEU A 493 -11.89 3.68 1.77
N VAL A 494 -11.20 3.70 0.63
CA VAL A 494 -10.51 2.57 0.01
C VAL A 494 -9.09 3.02 -0.26
N LEU A 495 -8.09 2.29 0.21
CA LEU A 495 -6.72 2.76 0.14
C LEU A 495 -5.68 1.65 0.20
N GLY A 496 -4.51 1.97 -0.28
CA GLY A 496 -3.30 1.18 -0.19
C GLY A 496 -2.16 1.82 -0.96
N SER A 497 -1.02 1.19 -0.95
CA SER A 497 0.21 1.70 -1.56
C SER A 497 1.14 0.54 -1.90
N PRO A 498 1.97 0.61 -2.94
CA PRO A 498 3.23 -0.12 -3.03
C PRO A 498 4.29 0.44 -2.08
N GLY A 499 5.50 -0.15 -2.06
CA GLY A 499 6.66 0.40 -1.34
C GLY A 499 7.34 -0.56 -0.36
N GLY A 500 7.14 -1.88 -0.49
CA GLY A 500 7.76 -2.88 0.38
C GLY A 500 7.47 -2.66 1.85
N SER A 501 8.49 -2.61 2.70
CA SER A 501 8.31 -2.38 4.15
C SER A 501 7.63 -1.06 4.48
N THR A 502 7.74 -0.03 3.61
CA THR A 502 7.11 1.28 3.84
C THR A 502 5.60 1.27 3.59
N ILE A 503 5.03 0.22 2.97
CA ILE A 503 3.58 0.11 2.70
C ILE A 503 2.76 0.34 3.97
N ILE A 504 3.10 -0.36 5.06
CA ILE A 504 2.35 -0.30 6.32
C ILE A 504 2.36 1.12 6.89
N THR A 505 3.53 1.76 6.90
CA THR A 505 3.70 3.11 7.45
C THR A 505 3.07 4.17 6.55
N THR A 506 3.05 3.95 5.24
CA THR A 506 2.35 4.80 4.27
C THR A 506 0.83 4.74 4.50
N VAL A 507 0.25 3.54 4.52
CA VAL A 507 -1.20 3.36 4.78
C VAL A 507 -1.59 3.91 6.15
N ALA A 508 -0.77 3.69 7.19
CA ALA A 508 -1.00 4.28 8.51
C ALA A 508 -0.95 5.81 8.47
N SER A 509 0.03 6.38 7.75
CA SER A 509 0.19 7.83 7.60
C SER A 509 -0.95 8.47 6.83
N ASP A 510 -1.46 7.81 5.78
CA ASP A 510 -2.62 8.25 5.00
C ASP A 510 -3.88 8.28 5.88
N LEU A 511 -4.12 7.22 6.66
CA LEU A 511 -5.23 7.17 7.62
C LEU A 511 -5.15 8.27 8.67
N ILE A 512 -3.97 8.49 9.26
CA ILE A 512 -3.75 9.57 10.24
C ILE A 512 -3.97 10.94 9.60
N SER A 513 -3.46 11.15 8.38
CA SER A 513 -3.63 12.40 7.63
C SER A 513 -5.11 12.73 7.42
N ILE A 514 -5.91 11.74 7.03
CA ILE A 514 -7.34 11.93 6.75
C ILE A 514 -8.15 12.02 8.04
N ILE A 515 -7.94 11.11 8.99
CA ILE A 515 -8.81 10.95 10.16
C ILE A 515 -8.43 11.91 11.30
N ASP A 516 -7.15 12.04 11.62
CA ASP A 516 -6.68 12.88 12.73
C ASP A 516 -6.35 14.30 12.26
N ASN A 517 -5.67 14.47 11.11
CA ASN A 517 -5.24 15.78 10.64
C ASN A 517 -6.26 16.45 9.69
N HIS A 518 -7.37 15.76 9.37
CA HIS A 518 -8.46 16.27 8.53
C HIS A 518 -8.03 16.78 7.14
N LEU A 519 -6.96 16.19 6.58
CA LEU A 519 -6.53 16.50 5.22
C LEU A 519 -7.51 15.90 4.21
N ASN A 520 -7.67 16.55 3.06
CA ASN A 520 -8.38 15.92 1.95
C ASN A 520 -7.56 14.76 1.39
N ILE A 521 -8.18 13.91 0.57
CA ILE A 521 -7.58 12.67 0.09
C ILE A 521 -6.32 12.90 -0.74
N GLN A 522 -6.25 13.97 -1.53
CA GLN A 522 -5.07 14.31 -2.33
C GLN A 522 -3.94 14.85 -1.45
N GLN A 523 -4.26 15.72 -0.50
CA GLN A 523 -3.27 16.20 0.47
C GLN A 523 -2.68 15.06 1.30
N ALA A 524 -3.48 14.04 1.63
CA ALA A 524 -3.00 12.86 2.35
C ALA A 524 -2.03 12.04 1.51
N ALA A 525 -2.34 11.80 0.23
CA ALA A 525 -1.46 11.11 -0.71
C ALA A 525 -0.11 11.81 -0.86
N ASP A 526 -0.11 13.15 -0.92
CA ASP A 526 1.08 13.98 -1.16
C ASP A 526 1.85 14.38 0.11
N ALA A 527 1.31 14.07 1.30
CA ALA A 527 1.94 14.45 2.57
C ALA A 527 3.37 13.89 2.69
N PRO A 528 4.33 14.66 3.22
CA PRO A 528 5.70 14.21 3.40
C PRO A 528 5.79 12.91 4.20
N ARG A 529 6.52 11.94 3.70
CA ARG A 529 6.62 10.60 4.28
C ARG A 529 7.81 10.42 5.17
N PHE A 530 7.62 9.54 6.16
CA PHE A 530 8.65 9.06 7.06
C PHE A 530 8.39 7.60 7.41
N HIS A 531 9.46 6.88 7.78
CA HIS A 531 9.39 5.45 8.01
C HIS A 531 10.36 5.01 9.11
N HIS A 532 9.91 4.09 9.94
CA HIS A 532 10.73 3.36 10.90
C HIS A 532 10.23 1.92 11.02
N GLN A 533 11.13 0.96 10.92
CA GLN A 533 10.78 -0.46 10.87
C GLN A 533 11.45 -1.30 11.96
N TYR A 534 11.69 -0.70 13.14
CA TYR A 534 12.41 -1.30 14.26
C TYR A 534 13.92 -1.40 13.98
N LEU A 535 14.33 -2.16 12.99
CA LEU A 535 15.72 -2.26 12.54
C LEU A 535 15.81 -2.18 11.01
N PRO A 536 16.84 -1.53 10.46
CA PRO A 536 17.89 -0.79 11.17
C PRO A 536 17.29 0.34 12.02
N ASP A 537 17.92 0.66 13.16
CA ASP A 537 17.44 1.69 14.09
C ASP A 537 17.74 3.10 13.56
N ARG A 538 16.95 3.51 12.58
CA ARG A 538 17.04 4.81 11.93
C ARG A 538 15.64 5.29 11.52
N LEU A 539 15.45 6.59 11.48
CA LEU A 539 14.26 7.24 10.95
C LEU A 539 14.55 7.68 9.51
N ASP A 540 13.92 6.99 8.56
CA ASP A 540 13.98 7.36 7.15
C ASP A 540 12.99 8.50 6.91
N LEU A 541 13.45 9.60 6.33
CA LEU A 541 12.66 10.76 5.94
C LEU A 541 12.73 10.96 4.43
N GLU A 542 11.60 11.27 3.81
CA GLU A 542 11.56 11.72 2.42
C GLU A 542 12.43 12.96 2.23
N LYS A 543 13.10 13.09 1.06
CA LYS A 543 13.98 14.24 0.77
C LYS A 543 13.25 15.58 0.93
N LYS A 544 11.96 15.63 0.58
CA LYS A 544 11.10 16.82 0.73
C LYS A 544 10.57 17.02 2.16
N PHE A 545 10.87 16.12 3.10
CA PHE A 545 10.40 16.27 4.47
C PHE A 545 10.87 17.61 5.05
N PRO A 546 10.01 18.35 5.79
CA PRO A 546 10.35 19.68 6.31
C PRO A 546 11.63 19.71 7.13
N VAL A 547 12.46 20.74 6.94
CA VAL A 547 13.78 20.85 7.59
C VAL A 547 13.66 21.03 9.10
N PRO A 548 12.82 21.97 9.63
CA PRO A 548 12.78 22.19 11.08
C PRO A 548 12.41 20.92 11.87
N PRO A 549 11.34 20.19 11.55
CA PRO A 549 11.03 18.93 12.27
C PRO A 549 12.13 17.88 12.15
N ALA A 550 12.82 17.80 11.00
CA ALA A 550 13.91 16.84 10.82
C ALA A 550 15.11 17.15 11.73
N GLU A 551 15.50 18.40 11.86
CA GLU A 551 16.60 18.80 12.74
C GLU A 551 16.23 18.66 14.22
N GLU A 552 14.98 18.95 14.58
CA GLU A 552 14.48 18.73 15.93
C GLU A 552 14.48 17.23 16.29
N LEU A 553 14.03 16.35 15.39
CA LEU A 553 14.09 14.88 15.59
C LEU A 553 15.53 14.39 15.74
N LYS A 554 16.48 14.95 14.97
CA LYS A 554 17.89 14.65 15.12
C LYS A 554 18.42 15.10 16.49
N ALA A 555 18.04 16.29 16.94
CA ALA A 555 18.39 16.81 18.26
C ALA A 555 17.79 15.98 19.40
N MET A 556 16.62 15.37 19.21
CA MET A 556 16.02 14.40 20.14
C MET A 556 16.82 13.09 20.25
N GLY A 557 17.70 12.79 19.29
CA GLY A 557 18.54 11.59 19.28
C GLY A 557 18.21 10.56 18.20
N TYR A 558 17.34 10.86 17.22
CA TYR A 558 17.12 9.99 16.07
C TYR A 558 18.32 9.95 15.13
N THR A 559 18.67 8.77 14.66
CA THR A 559 19.51 8.61 13.47
C THR A 559 18.66 8.89 12.25
N ILE A 560 18.86 10.06 11.60
CA ILE A 560 18.09 10.48 10.43
C ILE A 560 18.77 10.01 9.15
N ASN A 561 18.00 9.39 8.26
CA ASN A 561 18.39 9.06 6.90
C ASN A 561 17.42 9.74 5.91
N ARG A 562 17.92 10.60 5.03
CA ARG A 562 17.12 11.27 4.01
C ARG A 562 17.23 10.53 2.68
N LEU A 563 16.14 9.88 2.28
CA LEU A 563 16.05 9.17 1.03
C LEU A 563 15.45 10.06 -0.06
N ALA A 564 16.01 9.98 -1.25
CA ALA A 564 15.42 10.64 -2.41
C ALA A 564 13.97 10.14 -2.60
N VAL A 565 13.08 11.05 -2.96
CA VAL A 565 11.85 10.69 -3.66
C VAL A 565 12.29 9.97 -4.93
N ALA A 566 11.49 9.01 -5.39
CA ALA A 566 11.69 8.43 -6.71
C ALA A 566 12.01 9.55 -7.68
N ASP A 567 13.24 9.58 -8.16
CA ASP A 567 13.54 10.28 -9.38
C ASP A 567 13.33 9.32 -10.54
N GLU A 568 13.39 9.83 -11.76
CA GLU A 568 13.20 9.04 -12.98
C GLU A 568 14.12 7.80 -13.06
N LYS A 569 15.17 7.71 -12.25
CA LYS A 569 16.15 6.62 -12.20
C LYS A 569 15.94 5.66 -11.03
N ASN A 570 15.13 6.08 -10.05
CA ASN A 570 14.93 5.33 -8.81
C ASN A 570 13.44 5.37 -8.44
N PRO A 571 12.62 4.38 -8.84
CA PRO A 571 11.17 4.37 -8.61
C PRO A 571 10.78 4.37 -7.12
N GLY A 572 11.75 4.41 -6.26
CA GLY A 572 11.64 4.92 -4.90
C GLY A 572 10.94 4.05 -3.88
N VAL A 573 11.53 4.09 -2.71
CA VAL A 573 11.11 3.36 -1.51
C VAL A 573 9.82 3.92 -0.86
N TRP A 574 9.27 5.06 -1.34
CA TRP A 574 8.23 5.79 -0.61
C TRP A 574 6.78 5.40 -0.95
N GLY A 575 6.61 4.40 -1.79
CA GLY A 575 5.29 3.95 -2.20
C GLY A 575 4.62 4.87 -3.23
N ASP A 576 3.33 4.67 -3.39
CA ASP A 576 2.46 5.33 -4.38
C ASP A 576 1.02 5.16 -3.92
N SER A 577 0.49 6.13 -3.16
CA SER A 577 -0.82 6.01 -2.52
C SER A 577 -1.95 6.18 -3.53
N GLU A 578 -2.81 5.16 -3.61
CA GLU A 578 -4.00 5.16 -4.45
C GLU A 578 -5.25 5.13 -3.57
N LEU A 579 -5.87 6.28 -3.43
CA LEU A 579 -6.84 6.54 -2.39
C LEU A 579 -8.20 6.95 -2.97
N ILE A 580 -9.29 6.42 -2.40
CA ILE A 580 -10.66 6.87 -2.68
C ILE A 580 -11.35 7.16 -1.35
N ALA A 581 -11.98 8.33 -1.24
CA ALA A 581 -12.87 8.69 -0.13
C ALA A 581 -14.29 8.93 -0.63
N ILE A 582 -15.26 8.72 0.23
CA ILE A 582 -16.65 9.10 0.00
C ILE A 582 -16.94 10.33 0.83
N ASP A 583 -17.31 11.44 0.19
CA ASP A 583 -17.72 12.66 0.89
C ASP A 583 -18.98 12.37 1.72
N PRO A 584 -18.96 12.57 3.05
CA PRO A 584 -20.09 12.23 3.91
C PRO A 584 -21.33 13.11 3.68
N LYS A 585 -21.19 14.28 3.04
CA LYS A 585 -22.27 15.25 2.81
C LYS A 585 -22.85 15.12 1.39
N THR A 586 -21.99 15.08 0.38
CA THR A 586 -22.42 15.06 -1.02
C THR A 586 -22.54 13.64 -1.58
N HIS A 587 -21.92 12.66 -0.92
CA HIS A 587 -21.75 11.27 -1.38
C HIS A 587 -20.92 11.12 -2.67
N GLU A 588 -20.26 12.20 -3.10
CA GLU A 588 -19.29 12.14 -4.19
C GLU A 588 -18.11 11.26 -3.83
N LEU A 589 -17.57 10.61 -4.84
CA LEU A 589 -16.31 9.88 -4.75
C LEU A 589 -15.16 10.85 -5.00
N LEU A 590 -14.21 10.87 -4.08
CA LEU A 590 -13.03 11.71 -4.11
C LEU A 590 -11.82 10.81 -4.31
N GLY A 591 -11.14 10.94 -5.44
CA GLY A 591 -9.93 10.18 -5.78
C GLY A 591 -8.66 10.98 -5.51
N GLY A 592 -7.69 10.39 -4.84
CA GLY A 592 -6.35 10.90 -4.64
C GLY A 592 -5.32 9.93 -5.20
N HIS A 593 -4.40 10.44 -6.01
CA HIS A 593 -3.27 9.72 -6.57
C HIS A 593 -1.98 10.41 -6.13
N ASP A 594 -0.96 9.64 -5.82
CA ASP A 594 0.33 10.12 -5.37
C ASP A 594 1.09 10.88 -6.47
N SER A 595 1.34 12.16 -6.27
CA SER A 595 2.05 12.99 -7.24
C SER A 595 3.55 12.65 -7.37
N ARG A 596 4.09 11.76 -6.54
CA ARG A 596 5.48 11.30 -6.63
C ARG A 596 5.74 10.48 -7.89
N ARG A 597 4.71 9.82 -8.41
CA ARG A 597 4.76 9.07 -9.67
C ARG A 597 3.83 9.72 -10.68
N SER A 598 4.40 10.16 -11.79
CA SER A 598 3.70 10.99 -12.79
C SER A 598 2.85 10.20 -13.79
N PHE A 599 2.83 8.88 -13.73
CA PHE A 599 2.13 8.05 -14.72
C PHE A 599 0.83 7.40 -14.21
N GLY A 600 0.51 7.53 -12.92
CA GLY A 600 -0.77 7.12 -12.36
C GLY A 600 -1.83 8.22 -12.41
N LYS A 601 -3.02 7.92 -11.97
CA LYS A 601 -4.12 8.88 -11.76
C LYS A 601 -5.27 8.33 -10.93
N ALA A 602 -6.14 9.24 -10.47
CA ALA A 602 -7.50 8.92 -10.09
C ALA A 602 -8.45 9.36 -11.21
N ALA A 603 -9.38 8.51 -11.62
CA ALA A 603 -10.33 8.75 -12.69
C ALA A 603 -11.71 8.16 -12.36
N GLY A 604 -12.78 8.88 -12.74
CA GLY A 604 -14.14 8.46 -12.45
C GLY A 604 -15.19 9.15 -13.35
N TYR A 605 -16.47 8.92 -13.09
CA TYR A 605 -17.57 9.55 -13.80
C TYR A 605 -18.82 9.71 -12.93
#